data_292291d93640be1d87be4fb1923c66ad
#
_entry.id   292291d93640be1d87be4fb1923c66ad
#
_cell.length_a   1.000
_cell.length_b   1.000
_cell.length_c   1.000
_cell.angle_alpha   90.00
_cell.angle_beta   90.00
_cell.angle_gamma   90.00
#
_symmetry.space_group_name_H-M   'P 1'
#
loop_
_entity.id
_entity.type
_entity.pdbx_description
1 polymer ?
#
loop_
_entity_poly.entity_id
_entity_poly.type
_entity_poly.pdbx_seq_one_letter_code
_entity_poly.pdbx_strand_id
1 'polypeptide(L)'
;MARENATPPRWLNPTEMAAWRRYIVASRRLLEALDADLADHELSMPDYEILAQLSDAPDRRMRMSELAEVAMLSRSRLSHRMKVMEKAGWVRREACPVDKRGFFAV
;
A
#
# COMPACT_ATOMS: atom_id res chain seq x y z
N MET A 1 -16.96 29.21 10.56
CA MET A 1 -17.43 29.00 10.47
C MET A 1 -18.36 28.36 10.41
N ALA A 2 -18.67 28.56 10.51
CA ALA A 2 -19.58 27.67 11.02
C ALA A 2 -20.59 27.18 10.05
N ARG A 3 -20.88 26.01 10.19
CA ARG A 3 -21.89 25.37 9.40
C ARG A 3 -23.21 25.38 10.15
N GLU A 4 -23.71 26.54 10.37
CA GLU A 4 -24.91 26.73 11.17
C GLU A 4 -26.12 25.97 10.63
N ASN A 5 -26.19 25.80 9.31
CA ASN A 5 -27.29 25.09 8.65
C ASN A 5 -26.99 23.62 8.38
N ALA A 6 -25.82 23.15 8.80
CA ALA A 6 -25.47 21.75 8.56
C ALA A 6 -26.14 20.85 9.58
N THR A 7 -26.55 19.68 9.16
CA THR A 7 -27.03 18.65 10.07
C THR A 7 -25.89 18.27 11.02
N PRO A 8 -26.14 18.19 12.33
CA PRO A 8 -25.08 17.74 13.25
C PRO A 8 -24.57 16.36 12.85
N PRO A 9 -23.27 16.11 12.99
CA PRO A 9 -22.72 14.81 12.67
C PRO A 9 -23.35 13.74 13.55
N ARG A 10 -23.61 12.59 12.94
CA ARG A 10 -24.11 11.44 13.65
C ARG A 10 -22.93 10.72 14.29
N TRP A 11 -22.82 10.82 15.58
CA TRP A 11 -21.75 10.15 16.30
C TRP A 11 -22.08 8.69 16.57
N LEU A 12 -21.04 7.91 16.78
CA LEU A 12 -21.17 6.51 17.12
C LEU A 12 -21.83 6.37 18.49
N ASN A 13 -22.69 5.38 18.62
CA ASN A 13 -23.24 5.02 19.92
C ASN A 13 -22.14 4.32 20.76
N PRO A 14 -22.37 4.10 22.08
CA PRO A 14 -21.35 3.49 22.94
C PRO A 14 -20.82 2.15 22.45
N THR A 15 -21.67 1.30 21.88
CA THR A 15 -21.27 0.00 21.35
C THR A 15 -20.39 0.15 20.12
N GLU A 16 -20.81 1.02 19.22
CA GLU A 16 -20.03 1.32 18.01
C GLU A 16 -18.68 1.95 18.36
N MET A 17 -18.67 2.87 19.33
CA MET A 17 -17.44 3.52 19.77
C MET A 17 -16.47 2.51 20.38
N ALA A 18 -16.97 1.57 21.18
CA ALA A 18 -16.14 0.53 21.76
C ALA A 18 -15.52 -0.36 20.66
N ALA A 19 -16.32 -0.74 19.66
CA ALA A 19 -15.86 -1.51 18.53
C ALA A 19 -14.79 -0.75 17.73
N TRP A 20 -15.02 0.54 17.48
CA TRP A 20 -14.08 1.39 16.77
C TRP A 20 -12.73 1.48 17.49
N ARG A 21 -12.77 1.74 18.78
CA ARG A 21 -11.54 1.84 19.59
C ARG A 21 -10.75 0.55 19.60
N ARG A 22 -11.44 -0.58 19.73
CA ARG A 22 -10.79 -1.90 19.69
C ARG A 22 -10.18 -2.18 18.34
N TYR A 23 -10.87 -1.81 17.27
CA TYR A 23 -10.36 -1.95 15.91
C TYR A 23 -9.07 -1.12 15.72
N ILE A 24 -9.07 0.12 16.17
CA ILE A 24 -7.90 1.00 16.05
C ILE A 24 -6.71 0.42 16.80
N VAL A 25 -6.91 -0.03 18.03
CA VAL A 25 -5.82 -0.62 18.82
C VAL A 25 -5.31 -1.91 18.18
N ALA A 26 -6.21 -2.79 17.79
CA ALA A 26 -5.85 -4.07 17.17
C ALA A 26 -5.11 -3.85 15.84
N SER A 27 -5.60 -2.92 15.01
CA SER A 27 -4.96 -2.64 13.73
C SER A 27 -3.56 -2.06 13.90
N ARG A 28 -3.37 -1.17 14.87
CA ARG A 28 -2.04 -0.61 15.17
C ARG A 28 -1.06 -1.70 15.63
N ARG A 29 -1.50 -2.57 16.51
CA ARG A 29 -0.66 -3.68 17.01
C ARG A 29 -0.30 -4.63 15.88
N LEU A 30 -1.25 -4.92 15.01
CA LEU A 30 -1.00 -5.77 13.85
C LEU A 30 0.03 -5.15 12.92
N LEU A 31 -0.14 -3.86 12.58
CA LEU A 31 0.78 -3.16 11.70
C LEU A 31 2.18 -3.05 12.32
N GLU A 32 2.28 -2.80 13.61
CA GLU A 32 3.58 -2.77 14.31
C GLU A 32 4.26 -4.14 14.24
N ALA A 33 3.52 -5.22 14.45
CA ALA A 33 4.08 -6.56 14.37
C ALA A 33 4.56 -6.89 12.95
N LEU A 34 3.77 -6.50 11.93
CA LEU A 34 4.15 -6.68 10.54
C LEU A 34 5.39 -5.87 10.18
N ASP A 35 5.45 -4.61 10.62
CA ASP A 35 6.61 -3.76 10.39
C ASP A 35 7.88 -4.38 11.00
N ALA A 36 7.78 -4.92 12.20
CA ALA A 36 8.90 -5.58 12.86
C ALA A 36 9.39 -6.78 12.06
N ASP A 37 8.45 -7.61 11.59
CA ASP A 37 8.80 -8.78 10.77
C ASP A 37 9.41 -8.38 9.44
N LEU A 38 8.85 -7.35 8.80
CA LEU A 38 9.36 -6.84 7.53
C LEU A 38 10.74 -6.21 7.66
N ALA A 39 11.00 -5.55 8.79
CA ALA A 39 12.30 -4.91 9.04
C ALA A 39 13.44 -5.93 9.04
N ASP A 40 13.20 -7.16 9.46
CA ASP A 40 14.17 -8.24 9.40
C ASP A 40 14.62 -8.55 7.97
N HIS A 41 13.81 -8.20 6.99
CA HIS A 41 14.10 -8.37 5.57
C HIS A 41 14.41 -7.05 4.86
N GLU A 42 14.57 -5.97 5.62
CA GLU A 42 14.80 -4.62 5.10
C GLU A 42 13.65 -4.12 4.22
N LEU A 43 12.43 -4.56 4.54
CA LEU A 43 11.20 -4.15 3.85
C LEU A 43 10.37 -3.25 4.74
N SER A 44 9.55 -2.43 4.12
CA SER A 44 8.57 -1.56 4.78
C SER A 44 7.15 -1.99 4.39
N MET A 45 6.15 -1.41 5.05
CA MET A 45 4.76 -1.71 4.69
C MET A 45 4.42 -1.37 3.23
N PRO A 46 4.85 -0.23 2.67
CA PRO A 46 4.66 0.01 1.24
C PRO A 46 5.30 -1.07 0.35
N ASP A 47 6.46 -1.57 0.74
CA ASP A 47 7.12 -2.65 0.01
C ASP A 47 6.29 -3.93 0.04
N TYR A 48 5.76 -4.27 1.22
CA TYR A 48 4.88 -5.42 1.38
C TYR A 48 3.66 -5.31 0.47
N GLU A 49 3.04 -4.13 0.42
CA GLU A 49 1.87 -3.90 -0.42
C GLU A 49 2.21 -4.10 -1.91
N ILE A 50 3.35 -3.59 -2.35
CA ILE A 50 3.81 -3.78 -3.73
C ILE A 50 3.99 -5.27 -4.02
N LEU A 51 4.67 -6.00 -3.15
CA LEU A 51 4.92 -7.43 -3.33
C LEU A 51 3.63 -8.23 -3.32
N ALA A 52 2.69 -7.90 -2.44
CA ALA A 52 1.39 -8.56 -2.35
C ALA A 52 0.59 -8.36 -3.64
N GLN A 53 0.54 -7.14 -4.15
CA GLN A 53 -0.17 -6.85 -5.40
C GLN A 53 0.44 -7.59 -6.58
N LEU A 54 1.75 -7.64 -6.67
CA LEU A 54 2.43 -8.38 -7.73
C LEU A 54 2.21 -9.88 -7.61
N SER A 55 2.24 -10.41 -6.39
CA SER A 55 2.01 -11.83 -6.16
C SER A 55 0.63 -12.28 -6.62
N ASP A 56 -0.38 -11.42 -6.49
CA ASP A 56 -1.75 -11.71 -6.88
C ASP A 56 -2.05 -11.37 -8.35
N ALA A 57 -1.17 -10.65 -9.01
CA ALA A 57 -1.37 -10.23 -10.39
C ALA A 57 -1.18 -11.41 -11.37
N PRO A 58 -1.86 -11.40 -12.53
CA PRO A 58 -1.63 -12.38 -13.57
C PRO A 58 -0.16 -12.41 -13.99
N ASP A 59 0.43 -13.60 -14.04
CA ASP A 59 1.84 -13.81 -14.36
C ASP A 59 2.81 -13.03 -13.45
N ARG A 60 2.32 -12.58 -12.29
CA ARG A 60 3.07 -11.78 -11.33
C ARG A 60 3.64 -10.51 -11.97
N ARG A 61 2.87 -9.94 -12.90
CA ARG A 61 3.26 -8.73 -13.64
C ARG A 61 2.17 -7.70 -13.56
N MET A 62 2.58 -6.45 -13.46
CA MET A 62 1.66 -5.33 -13.47
C MET A 62 2.36 -4.10 -14.04
N ARG A 63 1.61 -3.28 -14.76
CA ARG A 63 2.14 -2.00 -15.22
C ARG A 63 2.45 -1.11 -14.02
N MET A 64 3.53 -0.34 -14.14
CA MET A 64 3.95 0.55 -13.06
C MET A 64 2.85 1.55 -12.68
N SER A 65 2.13 2.09 -13.66
CA SER A 65 1.02 3.01 -13.38
C SER A 65 -0.12 2.35 -12.61
N GLU A 66 -0.46 1.13 -12.97
CA GLU A 66 -1.49 0.37 -12.29
C GLU A 66 -1.04 -0.01 -10.86
N LEU A 67 0.19 -0.42 -10.72
CA LEU A 67 0.75 -0.77 -9.41
C LEU A 67 0.77 0.43 -8.47
N ALA A 68 1.13 1.61 -8.96
CA ALA A 68 1.09 2.83 -8.15
C ALA A 68 -0.33 3.11 -7.65
N GLU A 69 -1.32 2.92 -8.51
CA GLU A 69 -2.72 3.14 -8.17
C GLU A 69 -3.20 2.15 -7.09
N VAL A 70 -2.99 0.86 -7.30
CA VAL A 70 -3.48 -0.15 -6.35
C VAL A 70 -2.70 -0.16 -5.04
N ALA A 71 -1.44 0.21 -5.06
CA ALA A 71 -0.63 0.33 -3.84
C ALA A 71 -0.77 1.70 -3.17
N MET A 72 -1.55 2.60 -3.75
CA MET A 72 -1.77 3.95 -3.25
C MET A 72 -0.48 4.74 -3.03
N LEU A 73 0.42 4.64 -3.99
CA LEU A 73 1.69 5.35 -3.98
C LEU A 73 1.77 6.31 -5.16
N SER A 74 2.50 7.41 -4.99
CA SER A 74 2.85 8.26 -6.13
C SER A 74 3.80 7.48 -7.05
N ARG A 75 3.86 7.88 -8.31
CA ARG A 75 4.76 7.25 -9.28
C ARG A 75 6.23 7.36 -8.86
N SER A 76 6.61 8.50 -8.29
CA SER A 76 7.98 8.71 -7.85
C SER A 76 8.32 7.85 -6.63
N ARG A 77 7.41 7.72 -5.69
CA ARG A 77 7.60 6.84 -4.52
C ARG A 77 7.68 5.38 -4.94
N LEU A 78 6.77 4.94 -5.81
CA LEU A 78 6.81 3.58 -6.34
C LEU A 78 8.13 3.33 -7.06
N SER A 79 8.54 4.23 -7.93
CA SER A 79 9.79 4.09 -8.68
C SER A 79 11.00 3.96 -7.74
N HIS A 80 11.04 4.79 -6.69
CA HIS A 80 12.10 4.72 -5.70
C HIS A 80 12.12 3.37 -4.97
N ARG A 81 10.96 2.92 -4.49
CA ARG A 81 10.88 1.64 -3.79
C ARG A 81 11.20 0.46 -4.71
N MET A 82 10.76 0.53 -5.96
CA MET A 82 11.07 -0.50 -6.94
C MET A 82 12.57 -0.61 -7.18
N LYS A 83 13.29 0.51 -7.25
CA LYS A 83 14.74 0.50 -7.40
C LYS A 83 15.43 -0.18 -6.22
N VAL A 84 14.98 0.13 -5.00
CA VAL A 84 15.54 -0.46 -3.78
C VAL A 84 15.29 -1.97 -3.75
N MET A 85 14.05 -2.38 -4.03
CA MET A 85 13.69 -3.80 -4.03
C MET A 85 14.31 -4.57 -5.19
N GLU A 86 14.48 -3.93 -6.33
CA GLU A 86 15.15 -4.53 -7.48
C GLU A 86 16.62 -4.83 -7.17
N LYS A 87 17.29 -3.89 -6.52
CA LYS A 87 18.67 -4.07 -6.08
C LYS A 87 18.81 -5.21 -5.07
N ALA A 88 17.81 -5.37 -4.22
CA ALA A 88 17.78 -6.45 -3.24
C ALA A 88 17.35 -7.80 -3.82
N GLY A 89 16.87 -7.83 -5.06
CA GLY A 89 16.47 -9.06 -5.74
C GLY A 89 15.01 -9.48 -5.56
N TRP A 90 14.19 -8.63 -4.96
CA TRP A 90 12.78 -8.95 -4.74
C TRP A 90 11.91 -8.80 -5.98
N VAL A 91 12.21 -7.81 -6.81
CA VAL A 91 11.43 -7.47 -8.00
C VAL A 91 12.36 -7.12 -9.15
N ARG A 92 11.79 -7.02 -10.33
CA ARG A 92 12.50 -6.46 -11.48
C ARG A 92 11.53 -5.63 -12.30
N ARG A 93 12.06 -4.74 -13.11
CA ARG A 93 11.27 -3.96 -14.05
C ARG A 93 11.58 -4.46 -15.47
N GLU A 94 10.53 -4.64 -16.25
CA GLU A 94 10.65 -5.02 -17.64
C GLU A 94 10.03 -3.94 -18.51
N ALA A 95 10.64 -3.64 -19.65
CA ALA A 95 10.08 -2.73 -20.62
C ALA A 95 8.77 -3.32 -21.18
N CYS A 96 7.76 -2.48 -21.28
CA CYS A 96 6.50 -2.90 -21.88
C CYS A 96 6.70 -3.05 -23.40
N PRO A 97 6.44 -4.22 -24.00
CA PRO A 97 6.65 -4.42 -25.42
C PRO A 97 5.72 -3.61 -26.32
N VAL A 98 4.57 -3.20 -25.78
CA VAL A 98 3.56 -2.46 -26.54
C VAL A 98 3.67 -0.95 -26.34
N ASP A 99 4.15 -0.52 -25.18
CA ASP A 99 4.27 0.89 -24.83
C ASP A 99 5.69 1.16 -24.34
N LYS A 100 6.45 1.89 -25.14
CA LYS A 100 7.85 2.21 -24.84
C LYS A 100 8.04 3.06 -23.58
N ARG A 101 6.96 3.69 -23.08
CA ARG A 101 6.99 4.48 -21.84
C ARG A 101 6.59 3.68 -20.63
N GLY A 102 6.03 2.49 -20.85
CA GLY A 102 5.54 1.65 -19.78
C GLY A 102 6.59 0.66 -19.32
N PHE A 103 6.52 0.31 -18.06
CA PHE A 103 7.33 -0.75 -17.48
C PHE A 103 6.42 -1.69 -16.72
N PHE A 104 6.76 -2.97 -16.74
CA PHE A 104 6.14 -3.95 -15.87
C PHE A 104 7.01 -4.15 -14.63
N ALA A 105 6.36 -4.28 -13.49
CA ALA A 105 6.96 -4.78 -12.28
C ALA A 105 6.72 -6.29 -12.22
N VAL A 106 7.70 -7.03 -11.80
CA VAL A 106 7.65 -8.49 -11.76
C VAL A 106 8.22 -9.00 -10.45
#